data_dbe926fd14fbc57d6600f8d86f5f29f6
#
_entry.id   dbe926fd14fbc57d6600f8d86f5f29f6
#
_cell.length_a   1.000
_cell.length_b   1.000
_cell.length_c   1.000
_cell.angle_alpha   90.00
_cell.angle_beta   90.00
_cell.angle_gamma   90.00
#
_symmetry.space_group_name_H-M   'P 1'
#
loop_
_entity.id
_entity.type
_entity.pdbx_description
1 polymer ?
#
loop_
_entity_poly.entity_id
_entity_poly.type
_entity_poly.pdbx_seq_one_letter_code
_entity_poly.pdbx_strand_id
1 'polypeptide(L)'
;MTGLKTKILNELSRQWHYYRLPLEKSHPLTLSELRRFGLDRTSQYIYCDYYFRHFLPAEVKKHRQYFIQDQRGFGEDAFHAMWFLLLQELKPKRALEIGVYRGQTITLWKLISRILQFECSVSCISPFSSAGDSVSNYKNEIDYFEDTKKNHLYFNLPMPEVCRCFSTDPQAVEFIKSKKWDL
;
A
#
# COMPACT_ATOMS: atom_id res chain seq x y z
N MET A 1 31.16 -5.72 -10.92
CA MET A 1 30.57 -6.08 -12.25
C MET A 1 29.30 -6.94 -12.16
N THR A 2 28.94 -7.52 -11.03
CA THR A 2 27.76 -8.40 -10.84
C THR A 2 26.40 -7.63 -10.82
N GLY A 3 26.37 -6.43 -10.26
CA GLY A 3 25.10 -5.68 -10.13
C GLY A 3 24.46 -5.17 -11.42
N LEU A 4 25.25 -4.82 -12.45
CA LEU A 4 24.75 -4.31 -13.72
C LEU A 4 24.14 -5.44 -14.56
N LYS A 5 24.78 -6.61 -14.60
CA LYS A 5 24.24 -7.79 -15.32
C LYS A 5 22.91 -8.24 -14.71
N THR A 6 22.81 -8.25 -13.38
CA THR A 6 21.56 -8.60 -12.68
C THR A 6 20.44 -7.61 -13.00
N LYS A 7 20.72 -6.30 -13.03
CA LYS A 7 19.73 -5.28 -13.41
C LYS A 7 19.23 -5.45 -14.85
N ILE A 8 20.15 -5.73 -15.79
CA ILE A 8 19.79 -5.94 -17.20
C ILE A 8 18.94 -7.20 -17.37
N LEU A 9 19.31 -8.31 -16.70
CA LEU A 9 18.55 -9.55 -16.76
C LEU A 9 17.15 -9.39 -16.16
N ASN A 10 17.02 -8.67 -15.06
CA ASN A 10 15.72 -8.39 -14.44
C ASN A 10 14.85 -7.52 -15.34
N GLU A 11 15.43 -6.52 -16.03
CA GLU A 11 14.69 -5.67 -16.96
C GLU A 11 14.26 -6.45 -18.22
N LEU A 12 15.12 -7.30 -18.78
CA LEU A 12 14.76 -8.18 -19.89
C LEU A 12 13.69 -9.20 -19.50
N SER A 13 13.77 -9.79 -18.31
CA SER A 13 12.74 -10.67 -17.77
C SER A 13 11.40 -9.92 -17.60
N ARG A 14 11.44 -8.69 -17.10
CA ARG A 14 10.25 -7.85 -16.94
C ARG A 14 9.62 -7.54 -18.31
N GLN A 15 10.41 -7.13 -19.32
CA GLN A 15 9.91 -6.89 -20.66
C GLN A 15 9.32 -8.14 -21.31
N TRP A 16 9.95 -9.30 -21.13
CA TRP A 16 9.42 -10.59 -21.61
C TRP A 16 8.04 -10.88 -21.03
N HIS A 17 7.82 -10.64 -19.72
CA HIS A 17 6.52 -10.81 -19.09
C HIS A 17 5.49 -9.81 -19.61
N TYR A 18 5.88 -8.57 -19.90
CA TYR A 18 4.98 -7.58 -20.53
C TYR A 18 4.45 -8.03 -21.89
N TYR A 19 5.28 -8.67 -22.71
CA TYR A 19 4.84 -9.19 -24.01
C TYR A 19 3.86 -10.36 -23.90
N ARG A 20 3.86 -11.08 -22.80
CA ARG A 20 2.96 -12.22 -22.55
C ARG A 20 1.62 -11.83 -21.93
N LEU A 21 1.53 -10.64 -21.34
CA LEU A 21 0.26 -10.16 -20.82
C LEU A 21 -0.63 -9.79 -22.01
N PRO A 22 -1.91 -10.23 -22.02
CA PRO A 22 -2.88 -9.76 -23.00
C PRO A 22 -3.24 -8.30 -22.72
N LEU A 23 -2.26 -7.41 -22.97
CA LEU A 23 -2.43 -5.98 -22.79
C LEU A 23 -3.20 -5.44 -24.00
N GLU A 24 -4.49 -5.47 -23.94
CA GLU A 24 -5.29 -4.55 -24.73
C GLU A 24 -4.94 -3.14 -24.26
N LYS A 25 -4.18 -2.42 -25.07
CA LYS A 25 -3.65 -1.09 -24.77
C LYS A 25 -4.74 -0.03 -24.55
N SER A 26 -5.99 -0.38 -24.72
CA SER A 26 -7.13 0.54 -24.73
C SER A 26 -7.79 0.75 -23.37
N HIS A 27 -7.74 -0.20 -22.47
CA HIS A 27 -8.25 0.00 -21.11
C HIS A 27 -7.48 -0.85 -20.07
N PRO A 28 -7.38 -0.36 -18.83
CA PRO A 28 -6.74 -1.09 -17.76
C PRO A 28 -7.60 -2.28 -17.32
N LEU A 29 -6.96 -3.44 -17.08
CA LEU A 29 -7.64 -4.60 -16.52
C LEU A 29 -8.05 -4.36 -15.08
N THR A 30 -9.22 -4.83 -14.72
CA THR A 30 -9.68 -4.92 -13.34
C THR A 30 -9.02 -6.10 -12.62
N LEU A 31 -9.11 -6.15 -11.29
CA LEU A 31 -8.60 -7.29 -10.52
C LEU A 31 -9.32 -8.59 -10.90
N SER A 32 -10.62 -8.54 -11.16
CA SER A 32 -11.42 -9.69 -11.61
C SER A 32 -10.95 -10.23 -12.96
N GLU A 33 -10.62 -9.34 -13.90
CA GLU A 33 -10.05 -9.74 -15.20
C GLU A 33 -8.67 -10.38 -15.04
N LEU A 34 -7.79 -9.78 -14.20
CA LEU A 34 -6.48 -10.35 -13.90
C LEU A 34 -6.59 -11.80 -13.36
N ARG A 35 -7.56 -12.04 -12.47
CA ARG A 35 -7.80 -13.39 -11.94
C ARG A 35 -8.25 -14.39 -13.02
N ARG A 36 -9.07 -13.95 -13.97
CA ARG A 36 -9.53 -14.81 -15.08
C ARG A 36 -8.41 -15.25 -16.00
N PHE A 37 -7.38 -14.44 -16.18
CA PHE A 37 -6.22 -14.80 -16.99
C PHE A 37 -5.32 -15.86 -16.34
N GLY A 38 -5.58 -16.24 -15.06
CA GLY A 38 -4.80 -17.26 -14.37
C GLY A 38 -3.32 -16.91 -14.23
N LEU A 39 -3.00 -15.63 -14.19
CA LEU A 39 -1.62 -15.17 -14.13
C LEU A 39 -0.95 -15.64 -12.84
N ASP A 40 0.29 -16.11 -12.97
CA ASP A 40 1.13 -16.40 -11.82
C ASP A 40 1.48 -15.11 -11.03
N ARG A 41 2.00 -15.28 -9.81
CA ARG A 41 2.31 -14.16 -8.91
C ARG A 41 3.27 -13.14 -9.53
N THR A 42 4.25 -13.61 -10.30
CA THR A 42 5.24 -12.75 -10.95
C THR A 42 4.58 -11.90 -12.03
N SER A 43 3.76 -12.51 -12.86
CA SER A 43 3.00 -11.81 -13.91
C SER A 43 2.01 -10.80 -13.32
N GLN A 44 1.33 -11.13 -12.22
CA GLN A 44 0.45 -10.19 -11.50
C GLN A 44 1.23 -8.99 -10.96
N TYR A 45 2.39 -9.23 -10.34
CA TYR A 45 3.26 -8.16 -9.83
C TYR A 45 3.73 -7.24 -10.97
N ILE A 46 4.18 -7.81 -12.08
CA ILE A 46 4.64 -7.05 -13.25
C ILE A 46 3.50 -6.24 -13.87
N TYR A 47 2.29 -6.81 -13.92
CA TYR A 47 1.12 -6.06 -14.37
C TYR A 47 0.81 -4.88 -13.43
N CYS A 48 0.89 -5.06 -12.12
CA CYS A 48 0.71 -3.97 -11.17
C CYS A 48 1.75 -2.86 -11.34
N ASP A 49 3.03 -3.21 -11.60
CA ASP A 49 4.07 -2.24 -11.93
C ASP A 49 3.77 -1.47 -13.24
N TYR A 50 3.30 -2.19 -14.26
CA TYR A 50 2.83 -1.58 -15.51
C TYR A 50 1.63 -0.65 -15.29
N TYR A 51 0.64 -1.12 -14.52
CA TYR A 51 -0.55 -0.33 -14.16
C TYR A 51 -0.16 0.95 -13.42
N PHE A 52 0.77 0.88 -12.47
CA PHE A 52 1.29 2.05 -11.78
C PHE A 52 1.80 3.10 -12.75
N ARG A 53 2.59 2.71 -13.73
CA ARG A 53 3.23 3.64 -14.68
C ARG A 53 2.23 4.27 -15.64
N HIS A 54 1.27 3.51 -16.14
CA HIS A 54 0.43 3.91 -17.26
C HIS A 54 -0.98 4.36 -16.89
N PHE A 55 -1.59 3.79 -15.86
CA PHE A 55 -3.00 3.99 -15.56
C PHE A 55 -3.29 4.60 -14.17
N LEU A 56 -2.39 4.45 -13.23
CA LEU A 56 -2.62 4.88 -11.87
C LEU A 56 -2.80 6.42 -11.81
N PRO A 57 -3.78 6.93 -11.05
CA PRO A 57 -3.97 8.37 -10.88
C PRO A 57 -2.72 9.09 -10.37
N ALA A 58 -2.50 10.30 -10.87
CA ALA A 58 -1.32 11.11 -10.54
C ALA A 58 -1.17 11.34 -9.01
N GLU A 59 -2.29 11.49 -8.29
CA GLU A 59 -2.27 11.66 -6.83
C GLU A 59 -1.72 10.43 -6.11
N VAL A 60 -2.02 9.21 -6.57
CA VAL A 60 -1.49 7.97 -5.99
C VAL A 60 0.01 7.84 -6.31
N LYS A 61 0.44 8.23 -7.51
CA LYS A 61 1.87 8.31 -7.86
C LYS A 61 2.60 9.33 -6.98
N LYS A 62 2.00 10.51 -6.73
CA LYS A 62 2.53 11.51 -5.82
C LYS A 62 2.66 10.97 -4.39
N HIS A 63 1.68 10.19 -3.92
CA HIS A 63 1.76 9.50 -2.63
C HIS A 63 2.98 8.58 -2.56
N ARG A 64 3.21 7.75 -3.57
CA ARG A 64 4.38 6.89 -3.64
C ARG A 64 5.68 7.69 -3.57
N GLN A 65 5.80 8.75 -4.38
CA GLN A 65 6.99 9.62 -4.40
C GLN A 65 7.26 10.28 -3.05
N TYR A 66 6.23 10.76 -2.37
CA TYR A 66 6.34 11.34 -1.04
C TYR A 66 6.87 10.34 0.00
N PHE A 67 6.38 9.10 -0.03
CA PHE A 67 6.81 8.07 0.92
C PHE A 67 8.18 7.45 0.60
N ILE A 68 8.68 7.57 -0.62
CA ILE A 68 10.09 7.23 -0.95
C ILE A 68 11.04 8.22 -0.28
N GLN A 69 10.70 9.50 -0.27
CA GLN A 69 11.53 10.53 0.35
C GLN A 69 11.64 10.25 1.85
N ASP A 70 12.85 10.41 2.39
CA ASP A 70 13.16 10.18 3.81
C ASP A 70 12.81 8.77 4.31
N GLN A 71 12.69 7.82 3.39
CA GLN A 71 12.36 6.42 3.73
C GLN A 71 11.11 6.30 4.63
N ARG A 72 10.06 7.08 4.31
CA ARG A 72 8.80 7.09 5.09
C ARG A 72 7.99 5.82 4.95
N GLY A 73 8.30 4.96 3.98
CA GLY A 73 7.58 3.71 3.75
C GLY A 73 8.36 2.75 2.87
N PHE A 74 8.05 1.46 3.01
CA PHE A 74 8.70 0.36 2.29
C PHE A 74 7.91 -0.12 1.07
N GLY A 75 6.73 0.45 0.82
CA GLY A 75 5.90 0.06 -0.32
C GLY A 75 6.59 0.27 -1.66
N GLU A 76 6.23 -0.55 -2.64
CA GLU A 76 6.71 -0.47 -4.01
C GLU A 76 5.63 0.06 -4.95
N ASP A 77 6.02 0.41 -6.18
CA ASP A 77 5.11 0.91 -7.21
C ASP A 77 3.99 -0.08 -7.50
N ALA A 78 4.33 -1.37 -7.64
CA ALA A 78 3.37 -2.43 -7.87
C ALA A 78 2.35 -2.57 -6.73
N PHE A 79 2.76 -2.39 -5.47
CA PHE A 79 1.85 -2.45 -4.32
C PHE A 79 0.86 -1.29 -4.29
N HIS A 80 1.25 -0.09 -4.74
CA HIS A 80 0.30 1.02 -4.86
C HIS A 80 -0.79 0.72 -5.88
N ALA A 81 -0.43 0.13 -7.02
CA ALA A 81 -1.40 -0.32 -8.01
C ALA A 81 -2.26 -1.48 -7.50
N MET A 82 -1.67 -2.45 -6.82
CA MET A 82 -2.40 -3.56 -6.21
C MET A 82 -3.45 -3.05 -5.22
N TRP A 83 -3.10 -2.12 -4.31
CA TRP A 83 -4.06 -1.53 -3.38
C TRP A 83 -5.16 -0.76 -4.10
N PHE A 84 -4.80 -0.02 -5.17
CA PHE A 84 -5.79 0.69 -5.97
C PHE A 84 -6.82 -0.26 -6.58
N LEU A 85 -6.36 -1.34 -7.22
CA LEU A 85 -7.22 -2.36 -7.84
C LEU A 85 -8.09 -3.09 -6.79
N LEU A 86 -7.50 -3.46 -5.65
CA LEU A 86 -8.23 -4.11 -4.55
C LEU A 86 -9.34 -3.20 -4.01
N LEU A 87 -9.02 -1.96 -3.70
CA LEU A 87 -10.00 -1.03 -3.13
C LEU A 87 -11.07 -0.63 -4.14
N GLN A 88 -10.72 -0.56 -5.43
CA GLN A 88 -11.69 -0.33 -6.50
C GLN A 88 -12.74 -1.45 -6.59
N GLU A 89 -12.32 -2.70 -6.42
CA GLU A 89 -13.21 -3.86 -6.49
C GLU A 89 -13.98 -4.07 -5.18
N LEU A 90 -13.29 -4.07 -4.05
CA LEU A 90 -13.86 -4.41 -2.76
C LEU A 90 -14.70 -3.29 -2.13
N LYS A 91 -14.30 -2.03 -2.35
CA LYS A 91 -14.91 -0.84 -1.72
C LYS A 91 -15.22 -1.05 -0.25
N PRO A 92 -14.22 -1.40 0.58
CA PRO A 92 -14.43 -1.76 1.98
C PRO A 92 -15.01 -0.56 2.75
N LYS A 93 -15.98 -0.81 3.60
CA LYS A 93 -16.53 0.22 4.51
C LYS A 93 -15.62 0.46 5.69
N ARG A 94 -14.90 -0.58 6.14
CA ARG A 94 -13.97 -0.55 7.27
C ARG A 94 -12.72 -1.33 6.96
N ALA A 95 -11.57 -0.67 7.10
CA ALA A 95 -10.26 -1.26 6.89
C ALA A 95 -9.40 -1.06 8.14
N LEU A 96 -8.64 -2.11 8.51
CA LEU A 96 -7.75 -2.13 9.66
C LEU A 96 -6.34 -2.51 9.25
N GLU A 97 -5.36 -1.68 9.59
CA GLU A 97 -3.93 -2.03 9.51
C GLU A 97 -3.39 -2.35 10.90
N ILE A 98 -2.74 -3.50 11.04
CA ILE A 98 -2.02 -3.88 12.26
C ILE A 98 -0.53 -3.77 11.99
N GLY A 99 0.16 -2.92 12.78
CA GLY A 99 1.57 -2.62 12.57
C GLY A 99 1.77 -1.48 11.57
N VAL A 100 1.62 -0.26 12.03
CA VAL A 100 1.87 0.95 11.23
C VAL A 100 3.29 1.44 11.47
N TYR A 101 4.05 1.63 10.40
CA TYR A 101 5.37 2.27 10.47
C TYR A 101 5.22 3.80 10.55
N ARG A 102 5.12 4.47 9.42
CA ARG A 102 4.94 5.93 9.32
C ARG A 102 3.66 6.30 8.53
N GLY A 103 2.68 5.40 8.52
CA GLY A 103 1.35 5.64 8.00
C GLY A 103 1.18 5.51 6.48
N GLN A 104 2.10 4.90 5.75
CA GLN A 104 2.02 4.79 4.28
C GLN A 104 0.73 4.11 3.82
N THR A 105 0.41 2.93 4.35
CA THR A 105 -0.73 2.13 3.89
C THR A 105 -2.06 2.79 4.24
N ILE A 106 -2.24 3.21 5.50
CA ILE A 106 -3.49 3.84 5.94
C ILE A 106 -3.77 5.16 5.23
N THR A 107 -2.72 5.95 4.94
CA THR A 107 -2.84 7.18 4.15
C THR A 107 -3.22 6.86 2.71
N LEU A 108 -2.61 5.81 2.12
CA LEU A 108 -2.92 5.34 0.77
C LEU A 108 -4.38 4.90 0.63
N TRP A 109 -4.88 4.10 1.59
CA TRP A 109 -6.26 3.63 1.55
C TRP A 109 -7.28 4.78 1.62
N LYS A 110 -7.04 5.76 2.49
CA LYS A 110 -7.87 6.97 2.56
C LYS A 110 -7.80 7.79 1.27
N LEU A 111 -6.62 7.93 0.69
CA LEU A 111 -6.43 8.64 -0.58
C LEU A 111 -7.19 7.94 -1.72
N ILE A 112 -7.06 6.63 -1.84
CA ILE A 112 -7.73 5.84 -2.87
C ILE A 112 -9.26 5.91 -2.69
N SER A 113 -9.77 5.75 -1.45
CA SER A 113 -11.21 5.83 -1.20
C SER A 113 -11.79 7.19 -1.61
N ARG A 114 -11.05 8.28 -1.36
CA ARG A 114 -11.43 9.63 -1.81
C ARG A 114 -11.45 9.74 -3.34
N ILE A 115 -10.41 9.26 -4.02
CA ILE A 115 -10.31 9.30 -5.49
C ILE A 115 -11.44 8.49 -6.14
N LEU A 116 -11.74 7.32 -5.59
CA LEU A 116 -12.77 6.41 -6.09
C LEU A 116 -14.18 6.75 -5.57
N GLN A 117 -14.33 7.81 -4.77
CA GLN A 117 -15.58 8.33 -4.24
C GLN A 117 -16.43 7.29 -3.50
N PHE A 118 -15.80 6.53 -2.59
CA PHE A 118 -16.51 5.66 -1.66
C PHE A 118 -16.08 5.92 -0.22
N GLU A 119 -16.98 5.69 0.74
CA GLU A 119 -16.67 5.83 2.15
C GLU A 119 -15.92 4.63 2.68
N CYS A 120 -14.77 4.88 3.29
CA CYS A 120 -13.98 3.89 3.99
C CYS A 120 -13.49 4.47 5.33
N SER A 121 -13.94 3.89 6.42
CA SER A 121 -13.36 4.15 7.73
C SER A 121 -12.07 3.36 7.87
N VAL A 122 -10.94 4.05 7.92
CA VAL A 122 -9.64 3.43 8.13
C VAL A 122 -9.28 3.54 9.61
N SER A 123 -8.86 2.43 10.20
CA SER A 123 -8.37 2.33 11.58
C SER A 123 -7.02 1.65 11.60
N CYS A 124 -6.28 1.82 12.69
CA CYS A 124 -5.01 1.11 12.85
C CYS A 124 -4.72 0.75 14.30
N ILE A 125 -3.91 -0.29 14.46
CA ILE A 125 -3.32 -0.71 15.73
C ILE A 125 -1.81 -0.64 15.58
N SER A 126 -1.15 0.18 16.38
CA SER A 126 0.31 0.26 16.41
C SER A 126 0.77 0.98 17.68
N PRO A 127 1.86 0.56 18.33
CA PRO A 127 2.46 1.29 19.43
C PRO A 127 3.12 2.59 18.96
N PHE A 128 3.44 2.72 17.67
CA PHE A 128 4.26 3.80 17.10
C PHE A 128 5.61 3.97 17.80
N SER A 129 6.14 2.86 18.29
CA SER A 129 7.42 2.76 18.96
C SER A 129 8.15 1.50 18.51
N SER A 130 9.42 1.36 18.87
CA SER A 130 10.17 0.13 18.61
C SER A 130 9.48 -1.08 19.22
N ALA A 131 9.38 -2.15 18.45
CA ALA A 131 8.93 -3.47 18.95
C ALA A 131 10.06 -4.27 19.62
N GLY A 132 11.28 -3.72 19.67
CA GLY A 132 12.44 -4.39 20.22
C GLY A 132 13.04 -5.47 19.31
N ASP A 133 12.53 -5.58 18.06
CA ASP A 133 13.05 -6.53 17.08
C ASP A 133 14.16 -5.90 16.23
N SER A 134 14.99 -6.76 15.61
CA SER A 134 16.11 -6.34 14.76
C SER A 134 15.69 -6.00 13.31
N VAL A 135 14.44 -6.19 12.96
CA VAL A 135 13.94 -6.10 11.57
C VAL A 135 13.29 -4.77 11.27
N SER A 136 12.61 -4.18 12.25
CA SER A 136 11.74 -3.00 12.04
C SER A 136 12.50 -1.69 11.73
N ASN A 137 13.84 -1.67 11.79
CA ASN A 137 14.68 -0.49 11.50
C ASN A 137 14.12 0.82 12.11
N TYR A 138 13.63 0.73 13.35
CA TYR A 138 13.00 1.86 14.04
C TYR A 138 14.02 2.97 14.28
N LYS A 139 13.66 4.20 13.91
CA LYS A 139 14.49 5.39 14.11
C LYS A 139 14.03 6.12 15.37
N ASN A 140 14.83 6.07 16.43
CA ASN A 140 14.49 6.65 17.74
C ASN A 140 14.32 8.17 17.70
N GLU A 141 14.93 8.85 16.74
CA GLU A 141 14.84 10.30 16.53
C GLU A 141 13.53 10.77 15.89
N ILE A 142 12.66 9.84 15.46
CA ILE A 142 11.39 10.15 14.80
C ILE A 142 10.23 9.69 15.66
N ASP A 143 9.33 10.62 16.01
CA ASP A 143 8.01 10.26 16.52
C ASP A 143 7.12 9.80 15.37
N TYR A 144 6.92 8.49 15.25
CA TYR A 144 6.17 7.88 14.15
C TYR A 144 4.68 8.22 14.17
N PHE A 145 4.12 8.50 15.36
CA PHE A 145 2.74 8.92 15.48
C PHE A 145 2.56 10.35 14.95
N GLU A 146 3.43 11.27 15.37
CA GLU A 146 3.40 12.65 14.88
C GLU A 146 3.74 12.72 13.38
N ASP A 147 4.65 11.87 12.91
CA ASP A 147 4.97 11.79 11.49
C ASP A 147 3.77 11.27 10.67
N THR A 148 3.04 10.28 11.19
CA THR A 148 1.80 9.80 10.57
C THR A 148 0.75 10.91 10.48
N LYS A 149 0.59 11.74 11.51
CA LYS A 149 -0.30 12.91 11.46
C LYS A 149 0.11 13.90 10.37
N LYS A 150 1.42 14.22 10.27
CA LYS A 150 1.96 15.11 9.23
C LYS A 150 1.68 14.54 7.83
N ASN A 151 1.83 13.24 7.65
CA ASN A 151 1.59 12.58 6.38
C ASN A 151 0.11 12.67 5.97
N HIS A 152 -0.83 12.45 6.89
CA HIS A 152 -2.25 12.64 6.63
C HIS A 152 -2.59 14.09 6.28
N LEU A 153 -2.03 15.04 7.04
CA LEU A 153 -2.22 16.47 6.79
C LEU A 153 -1.69 16.89 5.40
N TYR A 154 -0.52 16.38 5.01
CA TYR A 154 0.08 16.68 3.70
C TYR A 154 -0.85 16.31 2.52
N PHE A 155 -1.60 15.20 2.64
CA PHE A 155 -2.57 14.77 1.64
C PHE A 155 -3.99 15.31 1.89
N ASN A 156 -4.16 16.21 2.85
CA ASN A 156 -5.46 16.73 3.25
C ASN A 156 -6.47 15.60 3.53
N LEU A 157 -6.05 14.64 4.37
CA LEU A 157 -6.83 13.48 4.77
C LEU A 157 -7.08 13.51 6.28
N PRO A 158 -8.25 13.06 6.74
CA PRO A 158 -8.50 12.92 8.17
C PRO A 158 -7.62 11.80 8.75
N MET A 159 -7.24 11.97 10.01
CA MET A 159 -6.55 10.90 10.74
C MET A 159 -7.45 9.66 10.85
N PRO A 160 -6.87 8.44 10.76
CA PRO A 160 -7.59 7.23 11.08
C PRO A 160 -7.91 7.16 12.58
N GLU A 161 -8.82 6.27 12.94
CA GLU A 161 -8.98 5.87 14.32
C GLU A 161 -7.78 5.01 14.75
N VAL A 162 -7.15 5.36 15.86
CA VAL A 162 -5.89 4.74 16.29
C VAL A 162 -6.06 4.04 17.63
N CYS A 163 -5.75 2.75 17.68
CA CYS A 163 -5.51 2.02 18.92
C CYS A 163 -4.00 1.98 19.17
N ARG A 164 -3.51 2.81 20.09
CA ARG A 164 -2.07 2.96 20.35
C ARG A 164 -1.59 1.92 21.36
N CYS A 165 -1.38 0.70 20.88
CA CYS A 165 -0.90 -0.43 21.68
C CYS A 165 -0.18 -1.46 20.80
N PHE A 166 0.45 -2.46 21.42
CA PHE A 166 0.95 -3.62 20.69
C PHE A 166 -0.20 -4.51 20.25
N SER A 167 -0.04 -5.19 19.12
CA SER A 167 -1.06 -6.11 18.58
C SER A 167 -1.35 -7.30 19.50
N THR A 168 -0.46 -7.60 20.45
CA THR A 168 -0.59 -8.65 21.48
C THR A 168 -1.30 -8.19 22.73
N ASP A 169 -1.54 -6.91 22.89
CA ASP A 169 -2.20 -6.37 24.10
C ASP A 169 -3.69 -6.69 24.11
N PRO A 170 -4.30 -6.91 25.28
CA PRO A 170 -5.74 -7.14 25.40
C PRO A 170 -6.59 -6.04 24.74
N GLN A 171 -6.15 -4.79 24.84
CA GLN A 171 -6.80 -3.63 24.20
C GLN A 171 -6.88 -3.79 22.67
N ALA A 172 -5.86 -4.34 22.02
CA ALA A 172 -5.88 -4.60 20.56
C ALA A 172 -6.95 -5.64 20.21
N VAL A 173 -7.06 -6.70 21.01
CA VAL A 173 -8.06 -7.75 20.80
C VAL A 173 -9.48 -7.20 20.95
N GLU A 174 -9.71 -6.36 21.96
CA GLU A 174 -11.00 -5.69 22.16
C GLU A 174 -11.32 -4.75 21.00
N PHE A 175 -10.34 -3.97 20.55
CA PHE A 175 -10.50 -3.06 19.40
C PHE A 175 -10.87 -3.84 18.13
N ILE A 176 -10.20 -4.96 17.84
CA ILE A 176 -10.50 -5.82 16.69
C ILE A 176 -11.93 -6.37 16.77
N LYS A 177 -12.34 -6.85 17.95
CA LYS A 177 -13.68 -7.43 18.18
C LYS A 177 -14.80 -6.39 18.19
N SER A 178 -14.48 -5.11 18.42
CA SER A 178 -15.49 -4.04 18.55
C SER A 178 -16.24 -3.75 17.25
N LYS A 179 -15.68 -4.14 16.11
CA LYS A 179 -16.22 -3.84 14.77
C LYS A 179 -16.05 -5.03 13.82
N LYS A 180 -16.90 -5.07 12.81
CA LYS A 180 -16.67 -5.98 11.67
C LYS A 180 -15.79 -5.28 10.65
N TRP A 181 -14.69 -5.90 10.27
CA TRP A 181 -13.75 -5.41 9.28
C TRP A 181 -14.01 -6.05 7.92
N ASP A 182 -13.83 -5.28 6.85
CA ASP A 182 -13.99 -5.75 5.47
C ASP A 182 -12.61 -5.96 4.81
N LEU A 183 -11.55 -5.32 5.38
CA LEU A 183 -10.18 -5.41 4.94
C LEU A 183 -9.26 -5.32 6.16
#